data_0fafe44be12567a2ae22b5f3fbea71c1
#
_entry.id   0fafe44be12567a2ae22b5f3fbea71c1
#
_cell.length_a   1.000
_cell.length_b   1.000
_cell.length_c   1.000
_cell.angle_alpha   90.00
_cell.angle_beta   90.00
_cell.angle_gamma   90.00
#
_symmetry.space_group_name_H-M   'P 1'
#
loop_
_entity.id
_entity.type
_entity.pdbx_description
1 polymer ?
#
loop_
_entity_poly.entity_id
_entity_poly.type
_entity_poly.pdbx_seq_one_letter_code
_entity_poly.pdbx_strand_id
1 'polypeptide(L)'
;AASALAIVKEYGLDGIDIDWEYPGTSLAGIASDRSDKENYTLLLAELRKTLDAYREGMLVTTAVGGDVYFALQTDMKEASRYLDYVQLMTYDLQGGFQKVTGHHAALYHSEGNLFDACVEKAVNGFANAGVPMEKLILGVPFYSRKWDGVKGAGCRNGLGMEAETVGGYGGDYGELKESWIGKRGFIRYWDEQAKVPYLFDGETFISYEDCESLGVKIAYLKEKGMGGIMFWEYKCDPSGELLSFIKKNM
;
A
#
# COMPACT_ATOMS: atom_id res chain seq x y z
N ALA A 1 0.17 2.27 -25.43
CA ALA A 1 -1.29 2.24 -25.59
C ALA A 1 -1.73 1.10 -26.51
N ALA A 2 -1.16 0.95 -27.74
CA ALA A 2 -1.60 -0.09 -28.69
C ALA A 2 -1.47 -1.53 -28.13
N SER A 3 -0.37 -1.86 -27.46
CA SER A 3 -0.18 -3.17 -26.80
C SER A 3 -1.17 -3.39 -25.65
N ALA A 4 -1.44 -2.36 -24.85
CA ALA A 4 -2.44 -2.43 -23.79
C ALA A 4 -3.84 -2.71 -24.37
N LEU A 5 -4.22 -2.01 -25.43
CA LEU A 5 -5.49 -2.27 -26.11
C LEU A 5 -5.57 -3.69 -26.71
N ALA A 6 -4.45 -4.23 -27.21
CA ALA A 6 -4.43 -5.60 -27.71
C ALA A 6 -4.74 -6.62 -26.60
N ILE A 7 -4.14 -6.45 -25.41
CA ILE A 7 -4.41 -7.27 -24.22
C ILE A 7 -5.88 -7.14 -23.78
N VAL A 8 -6.39 -5.91 -23.71
CA VAL A 8 -7.80 -5.65 -23.35
C VAL A 8 -8.75 -6.40 -24.29
N LYS A 9 -8.48 -6.37 -25.60
CA LYS A 9 -9.30 -7.07 -26.61
C LYS A 9 -9.19 -8.59 -26.50
N GLU A 10 -7.97 -9.09 -26.30
CA GLU A 10 -7.70 -10.54 -26.25
C GLU A 10 -8.40 -11.19 -25.07
N TYR A 11 -8.34 -10.55 -23.89
CA TYR A 11 -8.89 -11.10 -22.64
C TYR A 11 -10.26 -10.55 -22.26
N GLY A 12 -10.84 -9.64 -23.04
CA GLY A 12 -12.15 -9.04 -22.75
C GLY A 12 -12.16 -8.22 -21.48
N LEU A 13 -11.07 -7.50 -21.19
CA LEU A 13 -10.92 -6.72 -19.94
C LEU A 13 -11.76 -5.44 -19.95
N ASP A 14 -12.02 -4.89 -18.77
CA ASP A 14 -12.76 -3.64 -18.60
C ASP A 14 -11.87 -2.41 -18.52
N GLY A 15 -10.55 -2.58 -18.52
CA GLY A 15 -9.60 -1.48 -18.47
C GLY A 15 -8.16 -1.92 -18.30
N ILE A 16 -7.30 -0.95 -17.96
CA ILE A 16 -5.88 -1.14 -17.70
C ILE A 16 -5.51 -0.44 -16.39
N ASP A 17 -4.75 -1.13 -15.57
CA ASP A 17 -4.05 -0.56 -14.42
C ASP A 17 -2.56 -0.38 -14.74
N ILE A 18 -1.99 0.77 -14.39
CA ILE A 18 -0.57 1.06 -14.60
C ILE A 18 0.15 1.07 -13.25
N ASP A 19 1.11 0.19 -13.14
CA ASP A 19 2.01 0.08 -12.01
C ASP A 19 3.44 0.40 -12.47
N TRP A 20 3.81 1.70 -12.45
CA TRP A 20 5.15 2.17 -12.80
C TRP A 20 5.94 2.46 -11.53
N GLU A 21 6.85 1.59 -11.17
CA GLU A 21 7.63 1.68 -9.94
C GLU A 21 9.11 2.00 -10.25
N TYR A 22 9.53 3.24 -10.29
CA TYR A 22 8.75 4.47 -10.09
C TYR A 22 9.23 5.53 -11.10
N PRO A 23 8.37 6.45 -11.57
CA PRO A 23 8.79 7.56 -12.41
C PRO A 23 9.87 8.42 -11.71
N GLY A 24 10.90 8.83 -12.46
CA GLY A 24 11.94 9.74 -11.97
C GLY A 24 12.94 9.15 -10.97
N THR A 25 12.90 7.84 -10.69
CA THR A 25 13.84 7.17 -9.79
C THR A 25 14.18 5.75 -10.23
N SER A 26 15.42 5.34 -10.00
CA SER A 26 15.90 3.99 -10.29
C SER A 26 15.90 3.06 -9.07
N LEU A 27 15.24 3.42 -7.96
CA LEU A 27 15.26 2.66 -6.71
C LEU A 27 14.72 1.23 -6.86
N ALA A 28 13.75 1.02 -7.74
CA ALA A 28 13.22 -0.31 -8.04
C ALA A 28 14.00 -1.07 -9.15
N GLY A 29 15.17 -0.59 -9.55
CA GLY A 29 16.04 -1.26 -10.52
C GLY A 29 15.67 -1.02 -11.99
N ILE A 30 14.74 -0.11 -12.28
CA ILE A 30 14.40 0.31 -13.64
C ILE A 30 15.15 1.58 -14.04
N ALA A 31 15.25 1.82 -15.35
CA ALA A 31 15.79 3.09 -15.85
C ALA A 31 14.84 4.24 -15.47
N SER A 32 15.40 5.40 -15.18
CA SER A 32 14.64 6.62 -14.88
C SER A 32 15.25 7.83 -15.57
N ASP A 33 14.41 8.80 -15.91
CA ASP A 33 14.80 10.06 -16.53
C ASP A 33 13.95 11.22 -16.00
N ARG A 34 14.45 12.45 -16.11
CA ARG A 34 13.71 13.66 -15.70
C ARG A 34 12.41 13.85 -16.50
N SER A 35 12.37 13.37 -17.72
CA SER A 35 11.17 13.40 -18.56
C SER A 35 10.07 12.44 -18.09
N ASP A 36 10.34 11.51 -17.17
CA ASP A 36 9.34 10.57 -16.65
C ASP A 36 8.14 11.29 -16.05
N LYS A 37 8.35 12.45 -15.45
CA LYS A 37 7.26 13.30 -14.92
C LYS A 37 6.25 13.67 -16.00
N GLU A 38 6.71 14.10 -17.15
CA GLU A 38 5.87 14.44 -18.30
C GLU A 38 5.35 13.17 -18.98
N ASN A 39 6.24 12.20 -19.20
CA ASN A 39 5.94 10.94 -19.86
C ASN A 39 4.86 10.13 -19.14
N TYR A 40 4.83 10.18 -17.81
CA TYR A 40 3.77 9.53 -17.02
C TYR A 40 2.39 10.08 -17.38
N THR A 41 2.25 11.39 -17.40
CA THR A 41 0.99 12.06 -17.80
C THR A 41 0.62 11.77 -19.26
N LEU A 42 1.59 11.83 -20.17
CA LEU A 42 1.38 11.53 -21.59
C LEU A 42 0.96 10.08 -21.82
N LEU A 43 1.55 9.13 -21.09
CA LEU A 43 1.16 7.71 -21.13
C LEU A 43 -0.32 7.54 -20.75
N LEU A 44 -0.74 8.13 -19.64
CA LEU A 44 -2.12 8.02 -19.16
C LEU A 44 -3.11 8.69 -20.13
N ALA A 45 -2.76 9.85 -20.66
CA ALA A 45 -3.57 10.54 -21.67
C ALA A 45 -3.75 9.69 -22.95
N GLU A 46 -2.68 9.06 -23.46
CA GLU A 46 -2.76 8.23 -24.65
C GLU A 46 -3.50 6.92 -24.39
N LEU A 47 -3.39 6.33 -23.18
CA LEU A 47 -4.18 5.17 -22.78
C LEU A 47 -5.66 5.51 -22.73
N ARG A 48 -6.04 6.60 -22.07
CA ARG A 48 -7.43 7.09 -21.99
C ARG A 48 -8.02 7.29 -23.39
N LYS A 49 -7.34 8.03 -24.23
CA LYS A 49 -7.76 8.28 -25.61
C LYS A 49 -7.93 6.99 -26.43
N THR A 50 -6.99 6.04 -26.27
CA THR A 50 -7.00 4.76 -27.00
C THR A 50 -8.15 3.87 -26.53
N LEU A 51 -8.41 3.79 -25.23
CA LEU A 51 -9.46 2.96 -24.66
C LEU A 51 -10.85 3.53 -24.93
N ASP A 52 -11.04 4.85 -24.80
CA ASP A 52 -12.32 5.54 -25.08
C ASP A 52 -12.70 5.38 -26.56
N ALA A 53 -11.71 5.41 -27.48
CA ALA A 53 -11.94 5.15 -28.90
C ALA A 53 -12.37 3.70 -29.22
N TYR A 54 -12.01 2.75 -28.35
CA TYR A 54 -12.42 1.36 -28.49
C TYR A 54 -13.80 1.08 -27.88
N ARG A 55 -14.02 1.49 -26.65
CA ARG A 55 -15.27 1.28 -25.91
C ARG A 55 -15.43 2.33 -24.82
N GLU A 56 -16.58 3.00 -24.77
CA GLU A 56 -16.91 3.93 -23.71
C GLU A 56 -16.97 3.24 -22.33
N GLY A 57 -16.55 3.93 -21.28
CA GLY A 57 -16.58 3.43 -19.90
C GLY A 57 -15.45 2.45 -19.53
N MET A 58 -14.41 2.34 -20.38
CA MET A 58 -13.20 1.60 -20.03
C MET A 58 -12.45 2.28 -18.89
N LEU A 59 -11.91 1.51 -17.96
CA LEU A 59 -11.15 2.01 -16.82
C LEU A 59 -9.67 2.23 -17.18
N VAL A 60 -9.12 3.35 -16.73
CA VAL A 60 -7.68 3.60 -16.63
C VAL A 60 -7.38 3.90 -15.19
N THR A 61 -6.60 3.04 -14.55
CA THR A 61 -6.21 3.18 -13.15
C THR A 61 -4.70 3.13 -13.01
N THR A 62 -4.19 3.49 -11.86
CA THR A 62 -2.76 3.40 -11.57
C THR A 62 -2.53 3.05 -10.11
N ALA A 63 -1.53 2.19 -9.85
CA ALA A 63 -0.96 2.00 -8.53
C ALA A 63 0.24 2.95 -8.37
N VAL A 64 0.33 3.60 -7.21
CA VAL A 64 1.33 4.64 -6.93
C VAL A 64 1.97 4.40 -5.57
N GLY A 65 3.25 4.78 -5.42
CA GLY A 65 3.95 4.68 -4.13
C GLY A 65 3.18 5.40 -3.01
N GLY A 66 3.09 4.76 -1.85
CA GLY A 66 2.37 5.25 -0.67
C GLY A 66 3.12 6.37 0.07
N ASP A 67 3.97 7.12 -0.61
CA ASP A 67 4.74 8.22 -0.04
C ASP A 67 4.63 9.51 -0.88
N VAL A 68 5.11 10.61 -0.31
CA VAL A 68 5.06 11.92 -0.97
C VAL A 68 6.00 12.04 -2.17
N TYR A 69 7.01 11.17 -2.31
CA TYR A 69 7.99 11.25 -3.39
C TYR A 69 7.36 10.97 -4.75
N PHE A 70 6.43 10.01 -4.83
CA PHE A 70 5.71 9.75 -6.08
C PHE A 70 4.98 11.00 -6.58
N ALA A 71 4.26 11.69 -5.70
CA ALA A 71 3.54 12.91 -6.03
C ALA A 71 4.48 14.08 -6.43
N LEU A 72 5.71 14.12 -5.91
CA LEU A 72 6.71 15.10 -6.32
C LEU A 72 7.31 14.81 -7.70
N GLN A 73 7.46 13.53 -8.05
CA GLN A 73 8.04 13.08 -9.31
C GLN A 73 7.04 13.02 -10.47
N THR A 74 5.78 13.31 -10.22
CA THR A 74 4.69 13.28 -11.21
C THR A 74 3.87 14.58 -11.16
N ASP A 75 3.03 14.82 -12.17
CA ASP A 75 1.99 15.85 -12.12
C ASP A 75 0.64 15.16 -11.88
N MET A 76 0.38 14.83 -10.61
CA MET A 76 -0.82 14.07 -10.25
C MET A 76 -2.12 14.85 -10.49
N LYS A 77 -2.08 16.18 -10.48
CA LYS A 77 -3.25 17.01 -10.82
C LYS A 77 -3.66 16.79 -12.28
N GLU A 78 -2.70 16.86 -13.19
CA GLU A 78 -2.99 16.65 -14.62
C GLU A 78 -3.23 15.15 -14.92
N ALA A 79 -2.42 14.26 -14.37
CA ALA A 79 -2.55 12.80 -14.53
C ALA A 79 -3.93 12.29 -14.10
N SER A 80 -4.47 12.78 -12.96
CA SER A 80 -5.76 12.35 -12.43
C SER A 80 -6.95 12.67 -13.35
N ARG A 81 -6.80 13.56 -14.33
CA ARG A 81 -7.84 13.84 -15.33
C ARG A 81 -8.09 12.67 -16.29
N TYR A 82 -7.09 11.83 -16.47
CA TYR A 82 -7.12 10.65 -17.36
C TYR A 82 -7.40 9.34 -16.63
N LEU A 83 -7.42 9.38 -15.28
CA LEU A 83 -7.59 8.24 -14.40
C LEU A 83 -8.99 8.18 -13.82
N ASP A 84 -9.51 6.97 -13.67
CA ASP A 84 -10.70 6.69 -12.89
C ASP A 84 -10.34 6.56 -11.41
N TYR A 85 -9.27 5.82 -11.09
CA TYR A 85 -8.78 5.63 -9.72
C TYR A 85 -7.26 5.71 -9.64
N VAL A 86 -6.79 6.15 -8.47
CA VAL A 86 -5.38 6.20 -8.05
C VAL A 86 -5.25 5.33 -6.80
N GLN A 87 -4.63 4.16 -6.95
CA GLN A 87 -4.47 3.16 -5.91
C GLN A 87 -3.19 3.43 -5.12
N LEU A 88 -3.33 3.88 -3.89
CA LEU A 88 -2.19 4.17 -3.03
C LEU A 88 -1.63 2.87 -2.45
N MET A 89 -0.39 2.51 -2.80
CA MET A 89 0.33 1.40 -2.18
C MET A 89 0.82 1.81 -0.78
N THR A 90 -0.12 2.01 0.15
CA THR A 90 0.10 2.45 1.52
C THR A 90 0.54 1.30 2.43
N TYR A 91 1.53 0.56 1.92
CA TYR A 91 2.24 -0.53 2.60
C TYR A 91 3.72 -0.47 2.23
N ASP A 92 4.54 -1.29 2.90
CA ASP A 92 6.00 -1.23 2.80
C ASP A 92 6.61 0.14 3.17
N LEU A 93 5.85 0.93 3.95
CA LEU A 93 6.27 2.26 4.40
C LEU A 93 7.51 2.21 5.31
N GLN A 94 7.69 1.09 6.02
CA GLN A 94 8.92 0.71 6.71
C GLN A 94 9.11 -0.80 6.57
N GLY A 95 10.32 -1.25 6.18
CA GLY A 95 10.54 -2.69 5.96
C GLY A 95 11.87 -3.04 5.32
N GLY A 96 11.87 -3.41 4.05
CA GLY A 96 12.93 -4.12 3.35
C GLY A 96 14.34 -3.50 3.35
N PHE A 97 14.50 -2.26 3.75
CA PHE A 97 15.80 -1.57 3.80
C PHE A 97 16.23 -1.16 5.22
N GLN A 98 15.38 -1.34 6.23
CA GLN A 98 15.62 -0.85 7.59
C GLN A 98 15.80 -2.01 8.57
N LYS A 99 16.84 -1.90 9.42
CA LYS A 99 17.08 -2.81 10.54
C LYS A 99 16.38 -2.37 11.83
N VAL A 100 15.57 -1.32 11.80
CA VAL A 100 14.75 -0.87 12.91
C VAL A 100 13.33 -1.36 12.68
N THR A 101 12.75 -2.03 13.66
CA THR A 101 11.38 -2.52 13.63
C THR A 101 10.39 -1.36 13.53
N GLY A 102 9.27 -1.58 12.85
CA GLY A 102 8.24 -0.56 12.67
C GLY A 102 7.02 -1.10 11.94
N HIS A 103 6.04 -0.24 11.76
CA HIS A 103 4.83 -0.60 11.03
C HIS A 103 4.98 -0.36 9.54
N HIS A 104 4.71 -1.38 8.74
CA HIS A 104 4.79 -1.22 7.29
C HIS A 104 3.53 -0.62 6.66
N ALA A 105 2.43 -0.50 7.42
CA ALA A 105 1.16 0.02 6.91
C ALA A 105 0.39 0.82 7.98
N ALA A 106 1.10 1.62 8.80
CA ALA A 106 0.49 2.47 9.83
C ALA A 106 -0.57 3.40 9.25
N LEU A 107 -1.76 3.51 9.90
CA LEU A 107 -2.77 4.50 9.50
C LEU A 107 -2.30 5.91 9.82
N TYR A 108 -1.79 6.13 11.04
CA TYR A 108 -1.28 7.40 11.53
C TYR A 108 0.19 7.28 11.93
N HIS A 109 0.85 8.42 12.07
CA HIS A 109 2.20 8.45 12.60
C HIS A 109 2.28 7.83 14.01
N SER A 110 3.34 7.06 14.24
CA SER A 110 3.68 6.52 15.53
C SER A 110 5.14 6.83 15.85
N GLU A 111 5.40 7.25 17.10
CA GLU A 111 6.76 7.48 17.60
C GLU A 111 7.64 6.21 17.58
N GLY A 112 7.04 5.03 17.38
CA GLY A 112 7.77 3.77 17.19
C GLY A 112 8.31 3.57 15.78
N ASN A 113 7.87 4.34 14.80
CA ASN A 113 8.35 4.26 13.43
C ASN A 113 9.59 5.12 13.20
N LEU A 114 10.51 4.59 12.39
CA LEU A 114 11.71 5.33 11.97
C LEU A 114 11.36 6.50 11.06
N PHE A 115 10.35 6.34 10.21
CA PHE A 115 9.91 7.33 9.24
C PHE A 115 8.54 7.88 9.62
N ASP A 116 8.33 9.13 9.22
CA ASP A 116 7.05 9.80 9.35
C ASP A 116 6.12 9.46 8.15
N ALA A 117 6.18 8.22 7.68
CA ALA A 117 5.36 7.70 6.58
C ALA A 117 4.17 6.93 7.17
N CYS A 118 2.96 7.27 6.72
CA CYS A 118 1.71 6.60 7.11
C CYS A 118 0.63 6.83 6.06
N VAL A 119 -0.45 6.07 6.14
CA VAL A 119 -1.60 6.17 5.22
C VAL A 119 -2.15 7.60 5.16
N GLU A 120 -2.37 8.24 6.31
CA GLU A 120 -2.90 9.61 6.36
C GLU A 120 -2.04 10.61 5.59
N LYS A 121 -0.70 10.52 5.74
CA LYS A 121 0.22 11.40 5.01
C LYS A 121 0.22 11.14 3.51
N ALA A 122 0.14 9.89 3.09
CA ALA A 122 0.00 9.54 1.68
C ALA A 122 -1.29 10.14 1.10
N VAL A 123 -2.42 9.90 1.73
CA VAL A 123 -3.73 10.41 1.31
C VAL A 123 -3.72 11.94 1.21
N ASN A 124 -3.25 12.62 2.27
CA ASN A 124 -3.16 14.08 2.27
C ASN A 124 -2.17 14.60 1.20
N GLY A 125 -1.05 13.89 0.99
CA GLY A 125 -0.06 14.23 -0.04
C GLY A 125 -0.65 14.22 -1.44
N PHE A 126 -1.38 13.17 -1.82
CA PHE A 126 -2.03 13.07 -3.13
C PHE A 126 -3.21 14.03 -3.29
N ALA A 127 -4.01 14.23 -2.24
CA ALA A 127 -5.08 15.23 -2.26
C ALA A 127 -4.51 16.65 -2.44
N ASN A 128 -3.44 17.02 -1.74
CA ASN A 128 -2.75 18.29 -1.90
C ASN A 128 -2.08 18.43 -3.29
N ALA A 129 -1.66 17.32 -3.89
CA ALA A 129 -1.17 17.29 -5.27
C ALA A 129 -2.29 17.44 -6.32
N GLY A 130 -3.55 17.54 -5.89
CA GLY A 130 -4.71 17.87 -6.73
C GLY A 130 -5.50 16.65 -7.22
N VAL A 131 -5.29 15.47 -6.67
CA VAL A 131 -6.11 14.29 -6.96
C VAL A 131 -7.43 14.40 -6.17
N PRO A 132 -8.60 14.28 -6.82
CA PRO A 132 -9.88 14.25 -6.13
C PRO A 132 -9.96 13.08 -5.14
N MET A 133 -10.50 13.32 -3.94
CA MET A 133 -10.53 12.32 -2.87
C MET A 133 -11.29 11.06 -3.27
N GLU A 134 -12.37 11.19 -4.02
CA GLU A 134 -13.18 10.09 -4.53
C GLU A 134 -12.47 9.21 -5.57
N LYS A 135 -11.32 9.64 -6.10
CA LYS A 135 -10.46 8.82 -6.97
C LYS A 135 -9.36 8.09 -6.20
N LEU A 136 -9.08 8.48 -4.95
CA LEU A 136 -8.07 7.83 -4.13
C LEU A 136 -8.59 6.51 -3.56
N ILE A 137 -7.84 5.43 -3.78
CA ILE A 137 -8.11 4.10 -3.25
C ILE A 137 -7.06 3.75 -2.21
N LEU A 138 -7.49 3.42 -0.99
CA LEU A 138 -6.60 3.08 0.11
C LEU A 138 -6.06 1.65 -0.07
N GLY A 139 -4.74 1.48 -0.09
CA GLY A 139 -4.10 0.18 -0.19
C GLY A 139 -3.78 -0.44 1.17
N VAL A 140 -4.04 -1.74 1.31
CA VAL A 140 -3.71 -2.51 2.50
C VAL A 140 -3.00 -3.81 2.13
N PRO A 141 -2.00 -4.26 2.93
CA PRO A 141 -1.31 -5.51 2.69
C PRO A 141 -2.07 -6.67 3.34
N PHE A 142 -2.17 -7.81 2.65
CA PHE A 142 -2.57 -9.09 3.23
C PHE A 142 -1.36 -9.97 3.57
N TYR A 143 -0.16 -9.42 3.48
CA TYR A 143 1.11 -9.99 3.90
C TYR A 143 1.73 -9.15 5.04
N SER A 144 2.82 -9.66 5.60
CA SER A 144 3.51 -9.01 6.73
C SER A 144 4.97 -8.70 6.43
N ARG A 145 5.55 -7.81 7.23
CA ARG A 145 7.00 -7.58 7.32
C ARG A 145 7.53 -8.09 8.64
N LYS A 146 8.71 -8.74 8.60
CA LYS A 146 9.31 -9.41 9.74
C LYS A 146 10.75 -8.99 9.94
N TRP A 147 11.12 -8.75 11.21
CA TRP A 147 12.48 -8.52 11.66
C TRP A 147 12.86 -9.59 12.67
N ASP A 148 14.02 -10.21 12.48
CA ASP A 148 14.57 -11.22 13.37
C ASP A 148 15.79 -10.65 14.13
N GLY A 149 16.06 -11.17 15.33
CA GLY A 149 17.14 -10.74 16.20
C GLY A 149 16.94 -9.32 16.74
N VAL A 150 15.72 -9.03 17.20
CA VAL A 150 15.38 -7.73 17.80
C VAL A 150 16.12 -7.56 19.12
N LYS A 151 16.84 -6.44 19.28
CA LYS A 151 17.71 -6.16 20.43
C LYS A 151 16.93 -5.67 21.65
N GLY A 152 16.15 -6.56 22.23
CA GLY A 152 15.36 -6.32 23.45
C GLY A 152 13.94 -5.81 23.17
N ALA A 153 13.11 -5.86 24.21
CA ALA A 153 11.69 -5.48 24.10
C ALA A 153 11.48 -3.96 24.07
N GLY A 154 12.36 -3.19 24.70
CA GLY A 154 12.13 -1.76 24.90
C GLY A 154 10.86 -1.48 25.73
N CYS A 155 10.38 -0.24 25.67
CA CYS A 155 9.14 0.16 26.33
C CYS A 155 7.87 -0.12 25.49
N ARG A 156 8.04 -0.60 24.24
CA ARG A 156 6.95 -0.84 23.26
C ARG A 156 7.01 -2.25 22.65
N ASN A 157 7.44 -3.24 23.46
CA ASN A 157 7.42 -4.65 23.07
C ASN A 157 8.02 -4.90 21.68
N GLY A 158 9.26 -4.47 21.48
CA GLY A 158 10.00 -4.68 20.24
C GLY A 158 9.77 -3.65 19.14
N LEU A 159 8.81 -2.72 19.27
CA LEU A 159 8.60 -1.65 18.28
C LEU A 159 9.66 -0.56 18.43
N GLY A 160 10.21 -0.09 17.31
CA GLY A 160 11.26 0.93 17.26
C GLY A 160 12.65 0.44 17.70
N MET A 161 12.88 -0.86 17.74
CA MET A 161 14.13 -1.48 18.19
C MET A 161 15.01 -1.88 16.99
N GLU A 162 16.34 -1.83 17.18
CA GLU A 162 17.27 -2.43 16.22
C GLU A 162 17.08 -3.96 16.15
N ALA A 163 17.22 -4.51 14.95
CA ALA A 163 17.20 -5.93 14.67
C ALA A 163 18.44 -6.36 13.89
N GLU A 164 18.70 -7.67 13.84
CA GLU A 164 19.80 -8.23 13.03
C GLU A 164 19.45 -8.19 11.54
N THR A 165 18.18 -8.44 11.19
CA THR A 165 17.69 -8.41 9.81
C THR A 165 17.01 -7.09 9.46
N VAL A 166 16.88 -6.81 8.16
CA VAL A 166 15.92 -5.82 7.66
C VAL A 166 14.50 -6.38 7.71
N GLY A 167 13.49 -5.53 7.59
CA GLY A 167 12.09 -5.93 7.55
C GLY A 167 11.72 -6.69 6.28
N GLY A 168 12.15 -7.96 6.22
CA GLY A 168 11.86 -8.88 5.13
C GLY A 168 10.39 -9.28 5.04
N TYR A 169 10.06 -10.13 4.05
CA TYR A 169 8.76 -10.76 3.96
C TYR A 169 8.52 -11.65 5.20
N GLY A 170 7.41 -11.43 5.87
CA GLY A 170 7.10 -12.06 7.17
C GLY A 170 6.08 -13.18 7.10
N GLY A 171 5.54 -13.45 5.91
CA GLY A 171 4.51 -14.44 5.65
C GLY A 171 3.16 -13.82 5.28
N ASP A 172 2.30 -14.64 4.68
CA ASP A 172 0.92 -14.33 4.34
C ASP A 172 0.04 -14.23 5.59
N TYR A 173 -1.06 -13.47 5.55
CA TYR A 173 -2.02 -13.40 6.66
C TYR A 173 -2.54 -14.79 7.06
N GLY A 174 -2.81 -15.65 6.08
CA GLY A 174 -3.23 -17.04 6.35
C GLY A 174 -2.18 -17.81 7.18
N GLU A 175 -0.90 -17.68 6.83
CA GLU A 175 0.20 -18.28 7.58
C GLU A 175 0.33 -17.71 9.00
N LEU A 176 0.21 -16.37 9.13
CA LEU A 176 0.23 -15.72 10.44
C LEU A 176 -0.86 -16.25 11.36
N LYS A 177 -2.07 -16.37 10.84
CA LYS A 177 -3.24 -16.89 11.58
C LYS A 177 -3.06 -18.37 11.96
N GLU A 178 -2.55 -19.18 11.04
CA GLU A 178 -2.35 -20.60 11.27
C GLU A 178 -1.20 -20.89 12.24
N SER A 179 -0.10 -20.12 12.18
CA SER A 179 1.17 -20.53 12.79
C SER A 179 1.75 -19.57 13.82
N TRP A 180 1.31 -18.28 13.86
CA TRP A 180 2.00 -17.24 14.64
C TRP A 180 1.09 -16.51 15.64
N ILE A 181 -0.10 -16.07 15.25
CA ILE A 181 -0.99 -15.29 16.13
C ILE A 181 -1.43 -16.12 17.34
N GLY A 182 -0.95 -15.73 18.53
CA GLY A 182 -1.22 -16.44 19.79
C GLY A 182 -0.52 -17.81 19.90
N LYS A 183 0.50 -18.07 19.10
CA LYS A 183 1.26 -19.33 19.05
C LYS A 183 2.75 -19.07 19.14
N ARG A 184 3.55 -20.11 19.43
CA ARG A 184 5.03 -20.07 19.44
C ARG A 184 5.64 -18.94 20.29
N GLY A 185 4.95 -18.48 21.34
CA GLY A 185 5.40 -17.36 22.16
C GLY A 185 5.04 -15.99 21.66
N PHE A 186 4.50 -15.87 20.44
CA PHE A 186 4.07 -14.58 19.90
C PHE A 186 2.86 -14.02 20.63
N ILE A 187 2.98 -12.76 21.04
CA ILE A 187 1.91 -11.96 21.62
C ILE A 187 1.49 -10.92 20.60
N ARG A 188 0.17 -10.78 20.40
CA ARG A 188 -0.39 -9.67 19.61
C ARG A 188 -0.43 -8.42 20.46
N TYR A 189 0.17 -7.38 19.98
CA TYR A 189 0.09 -6.03 20.51
C TYR A 189 -0.69 -5.13 19.56
N TRP A 190 -1.18 -4.02 20.08
CA TRP A 190 -1.85 -2.98 19.32
C TRP A 190 -1.15 -1.65 19.54
N ASP A 191 -0.81 -0.93 18.48
CA ASP A 191 -0.29 0.44 18.58
C ASP A 191 -1.45 1.43 18.45
N GLU A 192 -1.80 2.07 19.56
CA GLU A 192 -2.88 3.07 19.60
C GLU A 192 -2.60 4.31 18.78
N GLN A 193 -1.34 4.67 18.53
CA GLN A 193 -0.98 5.79 17.69
C GLN A 193 -1.13 5.41 16.21
N ALA A 194 -0.51 4.30 15.80
CA ALA A 194 -0.52 3.83 14.42
C ALA A 194 -1.85 3.18 13.98
N LYS A 195 -2.69 2.73 14.93
CA LYS A 195 -3.94 1.98 14.70
C LYS A 195 -3.71 0.69 13.91
N VAL A 196 -2.66 -0.03 14.23
CA VAL A 196 -2.32 -1.31 13.61
C VAL A 196 -1.79 -2.32 14.63
N PRO A 197 -1.98 -3.64 14.37
CA PRO A 197 -1.43 -4.71 15.19
C PRO A 197 0.03 -5.00 14.82
N TYR A 198 0.71 -5.67 15.75
CA TYR A 198 1.98 -6.32 15.51
C TYR A 198 2.15 -7.52 16.44
N LEU A 199 3.04 -8.44 16.06
CA LEU A 199 3.41 -9.59 16.88
C LEU A 199 4.84 -9.42 17.37
N PHE A 200 5.09 -9.87 18.61
CA PHE A 200 6.43 -9.94 19.18
C PHE A 200 6.52 -11.11 20.15
N ASP A 201 7.62 -11.90 20.09
CA ASP A 201 7.90 -13.05 20.97
C ASP A 201 9.10 -12.82 21.90
N GLY A 202 9.73 -11.64 21.84
CA GLY A 202 10.96 -11.29 22.55
C GLY A 202 12.19 -11.19 21.66
N GLU A 203 12.15 -11.75 20.44
CA GLU A 203 13.26 -11.79 19.49
C GLU A 203 12.85 -11.44 18.06
N THR A 204 11.61 -11.78 17.66
CA THR A 204 11.07 -11.55 16.33
C THR A 204 9.89 -10.59 16.38
N PHE A 205 9.93 -9.53 15.55
CA PHE A 205 8.86 -8.54 15.38
C PHE A 205 8.19 -8.73 14.01
N ILE A 206 6.84 -8.74 13.98
CA ILE A 206 6.06 -8.87 12.75
C ILE A 206 5.01 -7.75 12.69
N SER A 207 5.07 -6.90 11.66
CA SER A 207 4.05 -5.91 11.33
C SER A 207 3.08 -6.48 10.31
N TYR A 208 1.76 -6.37 10.57
CA TYR A 208 0.72 -6.95 9.72
C TYR A 208 -0.61 -6.20 9.84
N GLU A 209 -1.62 -6.62 9.08
CA GLU A 209 -3.01 -6.16 9.18
C GLU A 209 -3.92 -7.26 9.70
N ASP A 210 -4.99 -6.86 10.41
CA ASP A 210 -6.11 -7.75 10.78
C ASP A 210 -7.46 -7.03 10.65
N CYS A 211 -8.54 -7.71 11.03
CA CYS A 211 -9.89 -7.12 10.94
C CYS A 211 -10.06 -5.85 11.79
N GLU A 212 -9.31 -5.70 12.90
CA GLU A 212 -9.40 -4.50 13.74
C GLU A 212 -8.80 -3.30 13.02
N SER A 213 -7.58 -3.42 12.51
CA SER A 213 -6.92 -2.35 11.75
C SER A 213 -7.65 -2.01 10.45
N LEU A 214 -8.15 -3.03 9.73
CA LEU A 214 -9.00 -2.82 8.56
C LEU A 214 -10.29 -2.05 8.91
N GLY A 215 -10.91 -2.35 10.05
CA GLY A 215 -12.10 -1.62 10.52
C GLY A 215 -11.83 -0.13 10.71
N VAL A 216 -10.70 0.22 11.34
CA VAL A 216 -10.30 1.63 11.52
C VAL A 216 -9.98 2.30 10.18
N LYS A 217 -9.27 1.61 9.27
CA LYS A 217 -8.96 2.12 7.93
C LYS A 217 -10.20 2.33 7.07
N ILE A 218 -11.18 1.42 7.14
CA ILE A 218 -12.47 1.58 6.45
C ILE A 218 -13.26 2.77 7.02
N ALA A 219 -13.26 2.98 8.33
CA ALA A 219 -13.88 4.15 8.92
C ALA A 219 -13.20 5.45 8.43
N TYR A 220 -11.87 5.47 8.42
CA TYR A 220 -11.07 6.58 7.90
C TYR A 220 -11.40 6.90 6.43
N LEU A 221 -11.37 5.90 5.54
CA LEU A 221 -11.64 6.14 4.12
C LEU A 221 -13.08 6.69 3.89
N LYS A 222 -14.06 6.22 4.65
CA LYS A 222 -15.44 6.73 4.59
C LYS A 222 -15.54 8.18 5.08
N GLU A 223 -14.87 8.49 6.20
CA GLU A 223 -14.80 9.85 6.72
C GLU A 223 -14.19 10.82 5.72
N LYS A 224 -13.13 10.39 5.01
CA LYS A 224 -12.44 11.21 4.01
C LYS A 224 -13.16 11.25 2.64
N GLY A 225 -14.16 10.43 2.41
CA GLY A 225 -14.85 10.33 1.13
C GLY A 225 -13.98 9.75 0.01
N MET A 226 -13.08 8.81 0.36
CA MET A 226 -12.23 8.10 -0.61
C MET A 226 -13.04 7.15 -1.47
N GLY A 227 -12.53 6.81 -2.66
CA GLY A 227 -13.21 5.97 -3.66
C GLY A 227 -13.33 4.49 -3.26
N GLY A 228 -12.47 4.00 -2.36
CA GLY A 228 -12.51 2.61 -1.94
C GLY A 228 -11.23 2.11 -1.30
N ILE A 229 -11.11 0.78 -1.26
CA ILE A 229 -9.95 0.07 -0.71
C ILE A 229 -9.45 -0.97 -1.71
N MET A 230 -8.14 -1.13 -1.85
CA MET A 230 -7.49 -2.22 -2.58
C MET A 230 -6.55 -2.98 -1.64
N PHE A 231 -6.16 -4.18 -2.01
CA PHE A 231 -5.26 -5.00 -1.20
C PHE A 231 -4.24 -5.76 -2.05
N TRP A 232 -3.07 -5.97 -1.50
CA TRP A 232 -2.03 -6.86 -2.01
C TRP A 232 -1.79 -7.99 -1.02
N GLU A 233 -2.07 -9.26 -1.32
CA GLU A 233 -2.73 -9.75 -2.51
C GLU A 233 -3.68 -10.91 -2.17
N TYR A 234 -4.54 -11.27 -3.10
CA TYR A 234 -5.65 -12.22 -2.89
C TYR A 234 -5.22 -13.56 -2.29
N LYS A 235 -4.10 -14.14 -2.75
CA LYS A 235 -3.62 -15.46 -2.27
C LYS A 235 -3.17 -15.44 -0.80
N CYS A 236 -2.83 -14.26 -0.25
CA CYS A 236 -2.31 -14.14 1.12
C CYS A 236 -3.37 -14.36 2.20
N ASP A 237 -4.66 -14.38 1.84
CA ASP A 237 -5.77 -14.74 2.74
C ASP A 237 -6.63 -15.87 2.15
N PRO A 238 -6.15 -17.12 2.18
CA PRO A 238 -6.90 -18.27 1.65
C PRO A 238 -8.19 -18.54 2.43
N SER A 239 -8.33 -18.00 3.65
CA SER A 239 -9.57 -18.10 4.44
C SER A 239 -10.67 -17.15 3.94
N GLY A 240 -10.28 -16.08 3.22
CA GLY A 240 -11.16 -15.00 2.79
C GLY A 240 -11.70 -14.13 3.94
N GLU A 241 -11.08 -14.19 5.12
CA GLU A 241 -11.52 -13.45 6.31
C GLU A 241 -11.41 -11.94 6.13
N LEU A 242 -10.22 -11.47 5.73
CA LEU A 242 -9.97 -10.04 5.52
C LEU A 242 -10.83 -9.50 4.39
N LEU A 243 -10.91 -10.23 3.26
CA LEU A 243 -11.75 -9.85 2.13
C LEU A 243 -13.24 -9.81 2.51
N SER A 244 -13.73 -10.82 3.24
CA SER A 244 -15.10 -10.87 3.72
C SER A 244 -15.40 -9.74 4.69
N PHE A 245 -14.43 -9.39 5.56
CA PHE A 245 -14.53 -8.27 6.47
C PHE A 245 -14.64 -6.94 5.72
N ILE A 246 -13.76 -6.71 4.75
CA ILE A 246 -13.82 -5.51 3.88
C ILE A 246 -15.20 -5.42 3.21
N LYS A 247 -15.64 -6.49 2.52
CA LYS A 247 -16.92 -6.51 1.80
C LYS A 247 -18.12 -6.20 2.71
N LYS A 248 -18.09 -6.65 3.96
CA LYS A 248 -19.18 -6.43 4.91
C LYS A 248 -19.22 -5.00 5.44
N ASN A 249 -18.07 -4.32 5.52
CA ASN A 249 -17.93 -3.03 6.18
C ASN A 249 -17.77 -1.86 5.20
N MET A 250 -17.56 -2.11 3.89
CA MET A 250 -17.66 -1.10 2.83
C MET A 250 -19.11 -0.74 2.52
#